data_6c40d0ea8fe552fdb7640e52e8c194ea
#
_entry.id   6c40d0ea8fe552fdb7640e52e8c194ea
#
_cell.length_a   1.000
_cell.length_b   1.000
_cell.length_c   1.000
_cell.angle_alpha   90.00
_cell.angle_beta   90.00
_cell.angle_gamma   90.00
#
_symmetry.space_group_name_H-M   'P 1'
#
loop_
_entity.id
_entity.type
_entity.pdbx_description
1 polymer ?
#
loop_
_entity_poly.entity_id
_entity_poly.type
_entity_poly.pdbx_seq_one_letter_code
_entity_poly.pdbx_strand_id
1 'polypeptide(L)'
;RVKKKINGRVLSLVQGASGNKNYLHWLFDILPKIKLCSEHYPLKEIDFFYASSLQNFQKQTLSVLDIDENKILNSDTNRHIEARELIVVDHPWYHKGFILNEVEFLPTWIIHWLRDIYLKCAKQFENNEKIYIDRTESEFKHCQIQNDKEVFSFLKEKGFSKYRTGELSFFEQIYLFNNAKFIIGAHGAAFTNLAFCEPNTNIIEIKPSTHPNNVNKRISQINNLNYRLIKTKELDENQKKFGDIYLP
;
A
#
# COMPACT_ATOMS: atom_id res chain seq x y z
N ARG A 1 -27.20 -20.07 9.80
CA ARG A 1 -26.12 -19.45 10.61
C ARG A 1 -26.71 -18.29 11.41
N VAL A 2 -26.41 -18.22 12.70
CA VAL A 2 -26.89 -17.14 13.57
C VAL A 2 -26.12 -15.87 13.20
N LYS A 3 -26.85 -14.80 12.86
CA LYS A 3 -26.28 -13.47 12.65
C LYS A 3 -25.95 -12.84 14.00
N LYS A 4 -24.80 -12.18 14.12
CA LYS A 4 -24.50 -11.34 15.27
C LYS A 4 -25.24 -10.00 15.13
N LYS A 5 -26.15 -9.71 16.03
CA LYS A 5 -26.86 -8.42 16.08
C LYS A 5 -25.96 -7.36 16.71
N ILE A 6 -25.85 -6.23 16.03
CA ILE A 6 -25.07 -5.05 16.45
C ILE A 6 -26.04 -3.88 16.63
N ASN A 7 -26.24 -3.44 17.86
CA ASN A 7 -27.07 -2.28 18.12
C ASN A 7 -26.26 -0.99 17.98
N GLY A 8 -25.88 -0.68 16.75
CA GLY A 8 -25.06 0.49 16.45
C GLY A 8 -24.90 0.75 14.95
N ARG A 9 -24.22 1.84 14.64
CA ARG A 9 -23.82 2.23 13.29
C ARG A 9 -22.49 1.57 12.97
N VAL A 10 -22.44 0.81 11.87
CA VAL A 10 -21.28 0.05 11.44
C VAL A 10 -20.82 0.55 10.08
N LEU A 11 -19.56 0.99 9.96
CA LEU A 11 -18.92 1.24 8.67
C LEU A 11 -18.23 -0.04 8.18
N SER A 12 -18.63 -0.53 7.01
CA SER A 12 -17.98 -1.68 6.39
C SER A 12 -16.68 -1.26 5.68
N LEU A 13 -15.57 -1.81 6.15
CA LEU A 13 -14.26 -1.70 5.53
C LEU A 13 -13.85 -2.98 4.79
N VAL A 14 -14.73 -4.00 4.80
CA VAL A 14 -14.48 -5.25 4.09
C VAL A 14 -14.52 -5.00 2.59
N GLN A 15 -13.51 -5.47 1.90
CA GLN A 15 -13.40 -5.43 0.45
C GLN A 15 -13.01 -6.81 -0.06
N GLY A 16 -13.34 -7.12 -1.33
CA GLY A 16 -13.03 -8.41 -1.95
C GLY A 16 -11.55 -8.79 -1.85
N ALA A 17 -11.22 -9.99 -2.18
CA ALA A 17 -10.07 -10.86 -1.93
C ALA A 17 -8.69 -10.25 -1.58
N SER A 18 -8.41 -9.01 -1.94
CA SER A 18 -7.08 -8.37 -1.73
C SER A 18 -7.07 -7.27 -0.68
N GLY A 19 -8.25 -6.80 -0.22
CA GLY A 19 -8.35 -5.57 0.58
C GLY A 19 -7.71 -5.63 1.96
N ASN A 20 -7.76 -6.79 2.62
CA ASN A 20 -7.57 -6.80 4.06
C ASN A 20 -6.12 -6.90 4.53
N LYS A 21 -5.21 -7.49 3.74
CA LYS A 21 -3.81 -7.68 4.16
C LYS A 21 -2.79 -7.06 3.20
N ASN A 22 -3.24 -6.62 2.04
CA ASN A 22 -2.37 -6.01 1.05
C ASN A 22 -2.17 -4.53 1.36
N TYR A 23 -0.93 -4.11 1.52
CA TYR A 23 -0.55 -2.75 1.89
C TYR A 23 -1.08 -1.68 0.91
N LEU A 24 -0.99 -1.94 -0.42
CA LEU A 24 -1.50 -1.04 -1.44
C LEU A 24 -3.02 -0.86 -1.33
N HIS A 25 -3.75 -1.98 -1.27
CA HIS A 25 -5.22 -1.96 -1.20
C HIS A 25 -5.72 -1.33 0.11
N TRP A 26 -4.99 -1.52 1.21
CA TRP A 26 -5.34 -0.84 2.44
C TRP A 26 -5.26 0.68 2.30
N LEU A 27 -4.14 1.19 1.79
CA LEU A 27 -3.92 2.64 1.68
C LEU A 27 -4.81 3.30 0.61
N PHE A 28 -5.07 2.62 -0.51
CA PHE A 28 -5.74 3.26 -1.65
C PHE A 28 -7.21 2.89 -1.83
N ASP A 29 -7.65 1.74 -1.28
CA ASP A 29 -9.02 1.28 -1.42
C ASP A 29 -9.80 1.35 -0.12
N ILE A 30 -9.16 1.03 1.03
CA ILE A 30 -9.85 0.93 2.33
C ILE A 30 -9.85 2.26 3.08
N LEU A 31 -8.67 2.85 3.34
CA LEU A 31 -8.58 4.11 4.07
C LEU A 31 -9.38 5.25 3.40
N PRO A 32 -9.40 5.39 2.07
CA PRO A 32 -10.21 6.41 1.42
C PRO A 32 -11.72 6.27 1.66
N LYS A 33 -12.23 5.05 1.94
CA LYS A 33 -13.64 4.87 2.33
C LYS A 33 -13.97 5.55 3.66
N ILE A 34 -13.01 5.55 4.60
CA ILE A 34 -13.16 6.26 5.88
C ILE A 34 -13.26 7.77 5.62
N LYS A 35 -12.40 8.31 4.73
CA LYS A 35 -12.45 9.72 4.32
C LYS A 35 -13.80 10.07 3.68
N LEU A 36 -14.26 9.28 2.72
CA LEU A 36 -15.55 9.51 2.05
C LEU A 36 -16.72 9.39 3.04
N CYS A 37 -16.70 8.42 3.94
CA CYS A 37 -17.70 8.31 5.01
C CYS A 37 -17.69 9.56 5.90
N SER A 38 -16.52 10.08 6.25
CA SER A 38 -16.37 11.24 7.15
C SER A 38 -16.95 12.55 6.59
N GLU A 39 -17.19 12.63 5.29
CA GLU A 39 -17.84 13.78 4.64
C GLU A 39 -19.35 13.84 4.94
N HIS A 40 -19.93 12.70 5.31
CA HIS A 40 -21.37 12.59 5.59
C HIS A 40 -21.66 12.27 7.06
N TYR A 41 -20.76 11.54 7.71
CA TYR A 41 -20.90 11.06 9.09
C TYR A 41 -19.63 11.34 9.88
N PRO A 42 -19.69 12.14 10.97
CA PRO A 42 -18.55 12.28 11.89
C PRO A 42 -18.05 10.90 12.35
N LEU A 43 -16.76 10.63 12.28
CA LEU A 43 -16.21 9.32 12.66
C LEU A 43 -16.52 8.91 14.10
N LYS A 44 -16.68 9.88 15.00
CA LYS A 44 -17.07 9.65 16.40
C LYS A 44 -18.47 9.02 16.55
N GLU A 45 -19.34 9.21 15.54
CA GLU A 45 -20.69 8.64 15.49
C GLU A 45 -20.74 7.24 14.91
N ILE A 46 -19.61 6.72 14.43
CA ILE A 46 -19.45 5.32 14.01
C ILE A 46 -19.15 4.48 15.25
N ASP A 47 -20.04 3.56 15.57
CA ASP A 47 -19.89 2.68 16.73
C ASP A 47 -18.85 1.59 16.47
N PHE A 48 -18.85 1.02 15.25
CA PHE A 48 -17.94 -0.06 14.85
C PHE A 48 -17.45 0.07 13.41
N PHE A 49 -16.21 -0.37 13.19
CA PHE A 49 -15.59 -0.52 11.87
C PHE A 49 -15.45 -2.01 11.58
N TYR A 50 -16.15 -2.50 10.57
CA TYR A 50 -16.17 -3.92 10.22
C TYR A 50 -15.02 -4.23 9.26
N ALA A 51 -13.99 -4.90 9.78
CA ALA A 51 -12.76 -5.24 9.06
C ALA A 51 -12.27 -6.63 9.44
N SER A 52 -11.37 -7.22 8.64
CA SER A 52 -10.65 -8.45 9.04
C SER A 52 -9.65 -8.18 10.17
N SER A 53 -9.00 -9.24 10.66
CA SER A 53 -7.90 -9.12 11.61
C SER A 53 -6.83 -8.16 11.10
N LEU A 54 -6.54 -7.11 11.88
CA LEU A 54 -5.66 -6.02 11.49
C LEU A 54 -4.18 -6.38 11.73
N GLN A 55 -3.34 -6.02 10.77
CA GLN A 55 -1.89 -6.00 10.88
C GLN A 55 -1.41 -4.70 11.54
N ASN A 56 -0.15 -4.66 11.99
CA ASN A 56 0.40 -3.50 12.71
C ASN A 56 0.27 -2.19 11.92
N PHE A 57 0.60 -2.17 10.63
CA PHE A 57 0.48 -0.96 9.82
C PHE A 57 -0.97 -0.46 9.72
N GLN A 58 -1.95 -1.37 9.67
CA GLN A 58 -3.36 -1.02 9.64
C GLN A 58 -3.81 -0.38 10.96
N LYS A 59 -3.40 -0.96 12.10
CA LYS A 59 -3.66 -0.38 13.43
C LYS A 59 -3.04 1.01 13.56
N GLN A 60 -1.79 1.17 13.10
CA GLN A 60 -1.09 2.45 13.11
C GLN A 60 -1.81 3.51 12.27
N THR A 61 -2.31 3.14 11.08
CA THR A 61 -3.07 4.08 10.24
C THR A 61 -4.39 4.48 10.87
N LEU A 62 -5.12 3.55 11.48
CA LEU A 62 -6.39 3.82 12.15
C LEU A 62 -6.22 4.68 13.41
N SER A 63 -5.15 4.46 14.18
CA SER A 63 -4.88 5.26 15.38
C SER A 63 -4.67 6.75 15.07
N VAL A 64 -4.07 7.08 13.92
CA VAL A 64 -3.92 8.48 13.46
C VAL A 64 -5.27 9.13 13.14
N LEU A 65 -6.27 8.32 12.80
CA LEU A 65 -7.64 8.76 12.54
C LEU A 65 -8.54 8.73 13.78
N ASP A 66 -7.95 8.59 14.98
CA ASP A 66 -8.65 8.45 16.25
C ASP A 66 -9.66 7.28 16.30
N ILE A 67 -9.36 6.22 15.55
CA ILE A 67 -10.16 4.98 15.54
C ILE A 67 -9.53 3.98 16.49
N ASP A 68 -10.20 3.75 17.63
CA ASP A 68 -9.78 2.80 18.65
C ASP A 68 -9.94 1.35 18.15
N GLU A 69 -8.97 0.47 18.49
CA GLU A 69 -9.02 -0.96 18.16
C GLU A 69 -10.26 -1.65 18.75
N ASN A 70 -10.79 -1.18 19.88
CA ASN A 70 -12.03 -1.69 20.49
C ASN A 70 -13.27 -1.46 19.61
N LYS A 71 -13.22 -0.51 18.68
CA LYS A 71 -14.28 -0.29 17.69
C LYS A 71 -14.17 -1.22 16.47
N ILE A 72 -13.14 -2.05 16.40
CA ILE A 72 -12.96 -2.97 15.26
C ILE A 72 -13.79 -4.23 15.46
N LEU A 73 -14.80 -4.38 14.62
CA LEU A 73 -15.60 -5.60 14.56
C LEU A 73 -14.95 -6.57 13.57
N ASN A 74 -14.28 -7.59 14.10
CA ASN A 74 -13.51 -8.54 13.31
C ASN A 74 -14.44 -9.41 12.42
N SER A 75 -14.30 -9.29 11.10
CA SER A 75 -15.08 -10.03 10.11
C SER A 75 -14.69 -11.51 9.98
N ASP A 76 -13.46 -11.89 10.40
CA ASP A 76 -13.01 -13.29 10.32
C ASP A 76 -13.76 -14.15 11.33
N THR A 77 -14.09 -13.57 12.49
CA THR A 77 -14.88 -14.22 13.55
C THR A 77 -16.37 -13.94 13.46
N ASN A 78 -16.76 -12.77 12.95
CA ASN A 78 -18.16 -12.32 12.83
C ASN A 78 -18.58 -12.23 11.36
N ARG A 79 -18.60 -13.36 10.64
CA ARG A 79 -18.86 -13.41 9.19
C ARG A 79 -20.24 -12.94 8.76
N HIS A 80 -21.23 -12.98 9.66
CA HIS A 80 -22.60 -12.56 9.40
C HIS A 80 -23.03 -11.62 10.52
N ILE A 81 -23.19 -10.36 10.19
CA ILE A 81 -23.67 -9.32 11.11
C ILE A 81 -25.01 -8.77 10.62
N GLU A 82 -25.80 -8.27 11.56
CA GLU A 82 -26.99 -7.47 11.33
C GLU A 82 -26.85 -6.21 12.20
N ALA A 83 -26.51 -5.10 11.59
CA ALA A 83 -26.34 -3.83 12.28
C ALA A 83 -27.66 -3.03 12.28
N ARG A 84 -27.86 -2.17 13.30
CA ARG A 84 -28.95 -1.20 13.30
C ARG A 84 -28.86 -0.29 12.06
N GLU A 85 -27.63 0.14 11.73
CA GLU A 85 -27.31 0.91 10.54
C GLU A 85 -25.99 0.41 9.96
N LEU A 86 -26.00 0.01 8.69
CA LEU A 86 -24.80 -0.44 7.99
C LEU A 86 -24.45 0.57 6.90
N ILE A 87 -23.29 1.22 7.05
CA ILE A 87 -22.74 2.11 6.05
C ILE A 87 -21.80 1.31 5.15
N VAL A 88 -22.03 1.40 3.86
CA VAL A 88 -21.18 0.79 2.82
C VAL A 88 -20.80 1.90 1.84
N VAL A 89 -19.52 2.11 1.68
CA VAL A 89 -18.96 3.09 0.74
C VAL A 89 -18.49 2.36 -0.50
N ASP A 90 -18.81 2.91 -1.67
CA ASP A 90 -18.34 2.40 -2.95
C ASP A 90 -16.81 2.42 -3.05
N HIS A 91 -16.28 1.73 -4.06
CA HIS A 91 -14.85 1.77 -4.30
C HIS A 91 -14.41 3.19 -4.67
N PRO A 92 -13.36 3.77 -4.03
CA PRO A 92 -13.06 5.19 -4.14
C PRO A 92 -12.56 5.64 -5.52
N TRP A 93 -12.16 4.72 -6.39
CA TRP A 93 -11.62 5.05 -7.71
C TRP A 93 -11.91 4.01 -8.81
N TYR A 94 -12.42 2.83 -8.44
CA TYR A 94 -12.80 1.79 -9.39
C TYR A 94 -14.33 1.84 -9.60
N HIS A 95 -14.77 1.99 -10.83
CA HIS A 95 -16.20 2.11 -11.12
C HIS A 95 -16.75 0.97 -11.95
N LYS A 96 -16.01 0.50 -12.94
CA LYS A 96 -16.43 -0.59 -13.85
C LYS A 96 -15.22 -1.12 -14.61
N GLY A 97 -15.37 -2.31 -15.19
CA GLY A 97 -14.29 -2.93 -15.95
C GLY A 97 -13.35 -3.75 -15.08
N PHE A 98 -12.10 -3.84 -15.46
CA PHE A 98 -11.10 -4.63 -14.78
C PHE A 98 -10.14 -3.71 -14.01
N ILE A 99 -10.01 -3.90 -12.70
CA ILE A 99 -9.27 -3.00 -11.80
C ILE A 99 -7.86 -2.66 -12.29
N LEU A 100 -7.14 -3.61 -12.91
CA LEU A 100 -5.80 -3.36 -13.43
C LEU A 100 -5.76 -2.37 -14.59
N ASN A 101 -6.87 -2.19 -15.30
CA ASN A 101 -6.99 -1.22 -16.38
C ASN A 101 -7.37 0.17 -15.89
N GLU A 102 -7.82 0.26 -14.63
CA GLU A 102 -8.28 1.52 -14.04
C GLU A 102 -7.27 2.19 -13.11
N VAL A 103 -6.09 1.59 -12.88
CA VAL A 103 -5.04 2.19 -12.05
C VAL A 103 -4.55 3.54 -12.57
N GLU A 104 -4.70 3.81 -13.86
CA GLU A 104 -4.37 5.12 -14.47
C GLU A 104 -5.30 6.23 -13.99
N PHE A 105 -6.49 5.86 -13.51
CA PHE A 105 -7.50 6.78 -12.97
C PHE A 105 -7.42 6.96 -11.45
N LEU A 106 -6.39 6.39 -10.78
CA LEU A 106 -6.19 6.62 -9.35
C LEU A 106 -6.28 8.14 -9.06
N PRO A 107 -7.26 8.58 -8.25
CA PRO A 107 -7.50 9.99 -8.01
C PRO A 107 -6.37 10.65 -7.23
N THR A 108 -6.00 11.86 -7.63
CA THR A 108 -4.99 12.68 -6.95
C THR A 108 -5.33 12.94 -5.49
N TRP A 109 -6.60 13.14 -5.18
CA TRP A 109 -7.04 13.45 -3.82
C TRP A 109 -6.68 12.37 -2.80
N ILE A 110 -6.63 11.09 -3.21
CA ILE A 110 -6.24 9.99 -2.31
C ILE A 110 -4.80 10.18 -1.84
N ILE A 111 -3.89 10.43 -2.78
CA ILE A 111 -2.47 10.64 -2.47
C ILE A 111 -2.28 11.89 -1.61
N HIS A 112 -2.93 13.01 -1.98
CA HIS A 112 -2.83 14.26 -1.22
C HIS A 112 -3.39 14.08 0.19
N TRP A 113 -4.55 13.46 0.35
CA TRP A 113 -5.14 13.20 1.66
C TRP A 113 -4.24 12.31 2.54
N LEU A 114 -3.66 11.24 1.97
CA LEU A 114 -2.72 10.39 2.71
C LEU A 114 -1.50 11.20 3.18
N ARG A 115 -0.95 12.05 2.32
CA ARG A 115 0.16 12.93 2.69
C ARG A 115 -0.23 13.89 3.82
N ASP A 116 -1.36 14.58 3.69
CA ASP A 116 -1.85 15.57 4.67
C ASP A 116 -2.04 14.95 6.07
N ILE A 117 -2.52 13.72 6.11
CA ILE A 117 -2.78 13.03 7.38
C ILE A 117 -1.52 12.42 7.98
N TYR A 118 -0.69 11.74 7.17
CA TYR A 118 0.32 10.83 7.69
C TYR A 118 1.75 11.36 7.65
N LEU A 119 2.12 12.33 6.79
CA LEU A 119 3.49 12.86 6.74
C LEU A 119 3.96 13.41 8.08
N LYS A 120 3.09 14.12 8.79
CA LYS A 120 3.39 14.67 10.13
C LYS A 120 3.65 13.60 11.20
N CYS A 121 3.29 12.34 10.91
CA CYS A 121 3.50 11.20 11.81
C CYS A 121 4.77 10.43 11.47
N ALA A 122 5.57 10.88 10.49
CA ALA A 122 6.82 10.25 10.11
C ALA A 122 7.75 10.12 11.33
N LYS A 123 8.24 8.90 11.57
CA LYS A 123 9.12 8.61 12.70
C LYS A 123 10.55 8.50 12.21
N GLN A 124 11.38 9.45 12.62
CA GLN A 124 12.78 9.50 12.29
C GLN A 124 13.56 8.27 12.78
N PHE A 125 14.45 7.76 11.94
CA PHE A 125 15.45 6.77 12.26
C PHE A 125 16.67 6.99 11.35
N GLU A 126 17.79 6.33 11.66
CA GLU A 126 18.98 6.41 10.83
C GLU A 126 18.74 5.74 9.48
N ASN A 127 18.79 6.51 8.40
CA ASN A 127 18.59 6.03 7.04
C ASN A 127 19.49 6.73 6.02
N ASN A 128 19.57 6.14 4.83
CA ASN A 128 20.27 6.71 3.68
C ASN A 128 19.24 7.36 2.72
N GLU A 129 19.67 8.39 1.98
CA GLU A 129 18.87 9.01 0.91
C GLU A 129 18.81 8.15 -0.38
N LYS A 130 19.73 7.19 -0.55
CA LYS A 130 19.75 6.22 -1.64
C LYS A 130 19.32 4.86 -1.09
N ILE A 131 18.12 4.43 -1.45
CA ILE A 131 17.53 3.22 -0.89
C ILE A 131 17.28 2.15 -1.96
N TYR A 132 17.62 0.92 -1.61
CA TYR A 132 17.26 -0.27 -2.36
C TYR A 132 16.22 -1.08 -1.57
N ILE A 133 15.06 -1.31 -2.17
CA ILE A 133 13.96 -2.03 -1.53
C ILE A 133 14.13 -3.53 -1.72
N ASP A 134 14.43 -4.23 -0.63
CA ASP A 134 14.59 -5.68 -0.58
C ASP A 134 13.23 -6.39 -0.54
N ARG A 135 13.06 -7.38 -1.42
CA ARG A 135 11.86 -8.23 -1.49
C ARG A 135 12.13 -9.71 -1.22
N THR A 136 13.34 -10.09 -0.84
CA THR A 136 13.74 -11.50 -0.69
C THR A 136 12.87 -12.28 0.30
N GLU A 137 12.30 -11.61 1.31
CA GLU A 137 11.40 -12.20 2.32
C GLU A 137 9.93 -11.79 2.16
N SER A 138 9.54 -11.33 0.96
CA SER A 138 8.15 -10.97 0.70
C SER A 138 7.22 -12.20 0.82
N GLU A 139 6.10 -12.07 1.52
CA GLU A 139 5.06 -13.11 1.64
C GLU A 139 4.55 -13.54 0.25
N PHE A 140 4.40 -12.57 -0.66
CA PHE A 140 4.04 -12.82 -2.06
C PHE A 140 5.31 -12.94 -2.91
N LYS A 141 5.70 -14.20 -3.18
CA LYS A 141 6.88 -14.53 -3.99
C LYS A 141 6.63 -14.29 -5.48
N HIS A 142 6.72 -13.04 -5.93
CA HIS A 142 6.70 -12.67 -7.34
C HIS A 142 7.60 -11.45 -7.57
N CYS A 143 8.09 -11.27 -8.77
CA CYS A 143 9.03 -10.21 -9.15
C CYS A 143 10.28 -10.20 -8.26
N GLN A 144 10.78 -11.36 -7.85
CA GLN A 144 12.01 -11.44 -7.05
C GLN A 144 13.23 -11.34 -7.97
N ILE A 145 14.25 -10.61 -7.52
CA ILE A 145 15.52 -10.52 -8.22
C ILE A 145 16.38 -11.71 -7.79
N GLN A 146 16.63 -12.67 -8.71
CA GLN A 146 17.31 -13.92 -8.39
C GLN A 146 18.78 -13.72 -7.99
N ASN A 147 19.46 -12.78 -8.65
CA ASN A 147 20.82 -12.38 -8.33
C ASN A 147 20.86 -11.11 -7.43
N ASP A 148 19.94 -10.99 -6.47
CA ASP A 148 19.79 -9.85 -5.57
C ASP A 148 21.11 -9.48 -4.84
N LYS A 149 21.91 -10.47 -4.47
CA LYS A 149 23.20 -10.21 -3.80
C LYS A 149 24.18 -9.47 -4.70
N GLU A 150 24.28 -9.83 -5.98
CA GLU A 150 25.15 -9.19 -6.96
C GLU A 150 24.67 -7.77 -7.25
N VAL A 151 23.34 -7.63 -7.48
CA VAL A 151 22.69 -6.34 -7.70
C VAL A 151 22.93 -5.41 -6.51
N PHE A 152 22.76 -5.90 -5.29
CA PHE A 152 22.97 -5.07 -4.12
C PHE A 152 24.46 -4.75 -3.90
N SER A 153 25.38 -5.68 -4.18
CA SER A 153 26.83 -5.37 -4.11
C SER A 153 27.17 -4.19 -5.01
N PHE A 154 26.72 -4.19 -6.25
CA PHE A 154 26.89 -3.09 -7.18
C PHE A 154 26.26 -1.79 -6.67
N LEU A 155 25.02 -1.85 -6.17
CA LEU A 155 24.33 -0.65 -5.66
C LEU A 155 25.01 -0.09 -4.39
N LYS A 156 25.53 -0.95 -3.54
CA LYS A 156 26.26 -0.56 -2.32
C LYS A 156 27.49 0.28 -2.67
N GLU A 157 28.24 -0.07 -3.71
CA GLU A 157 29.38 0.73 -4.22
C GLU A 157 28.94 2.11 -4.73
N LYS A 158 27.68 2.26 -5.12
CA LYS A 158 27.05 3.53 -5.52
C LYS A 158 26.43 4.30 -4.34
N GLY A 159 26.61 3.78 -3.11
CA GLY A 159 26.14 4.41 -1.89
C GLY A 159 24.69 4.11 -1.52
N PHE A 160 24.11 3.04 -2.07
CA PHE A 160 22.75 2.61 -1.67
C PHE A 160 22.79 1.77 -0.41
N SER A 161 21.77 1.94 0.43
CA SER A 161 21.48 1.06 1.57
C SER A 161 20.23 0.23 1.29
N LYS A 162 20.25 -1.03 1.77
CA LYS A 162 19.15 -1.98 1.57
C LYS A 162 18.17 -1.91 2.74
N TYR A 163 16.87 -1.85 2.42
CA TYR A 163 15.79 -1.82 3.41
C TYR A 163 14.70 -2.84 3.11
N ARG A 164 14.24 -3.53 4.14
CA ARG A 164 13.05 -4.38 4.16
C ARG A 164 11.92 -3.61 4.79
N THR A 165 11.00 -3.13 4.00
CA THR A 165 9.89 -2.29 4.50
C THR A 165 8.98 -3.03 5.47
N GLY A 166 8.86 -4.36 5.37
CA GLY A 166 8.09 -5.17 6.31
C GLY A 166 8.63 -5.20 7.75
N GLU A 167 9.90 -4.86 7.95
CA GLU A 167 10.55 -4.78 9.26
C GLU A 167 10.36 -3.39 9.92
N LEU A 168 9.89 -2.41 9.15
CA LEU A 168 9.67 -1.04 9.60
C LEU A 168 8.21 -0.83 9.98
N SER A 169 7.98 -0.01 11.01
CA SER A 169 6.65 0.51 11.30
C SER A 169 6.15 1.37 10.13
N PHE A 170 4.84 1.59 10.04
CA PHE A 170 4.26 2.46 9.02
C PHE A 170 4.88 3.87 9.03
N PHE A 171 5.13 4.42 10.20
CA PHE A 171 5.70 5.76 10.38
C PHE A 171 7.17 5.85 9.98
N GLU A 172 7.95 4.78 10.19
CA GLU A 172 9.33 4.68 9.72
C GLU A 172 9.38 4.50 8.20
N GLN A 173 8.44 3.77 7.61
CA GLN A 173 8.32 3.68 6.16
C GLN A 173 8.03 5.05 5.53
N ILE A 174 7.13 5.85 6.11
CA ILE A 174 6.87 7.23 5.66
C ILE A 174 8.17 8.04 5.70
N TYR A 175 8.88 8.00 6.83
CA TYR A 175 10.15 8.73 6.98
C TYR A 175 11.18 8.31 5.93
N LEU A 176 11.37 7.00 5.73
CA LEU A 176 12.31 6.45 4.77
C LEU A 176 12.03 6.98 3.35
N PHE A 177 10.78 6.90 2.91
CA PHE A 177 10.41 7.31 1.55
C PHE A 177 10.39 8.83 1.37
N ASN A 178 10.00 9.58 2.39
CA ASN A 178 9.97 11.04 2.35
C ASN A 178 11.39 11.64 2.23
N ASN A 179 12.37 11.03 2.90
CA ASN A 179 13.76 11.51 2.87
C ASN A 179 14.59 10.97 1.69
N ALA A 180 14.08 9.94 1.00
CA ALA A 180 14.81 9.35 -0.10
C ALA A 180 14.97 10.31 -1.28
N LYS A 181 16.16 10.30 -1.92
CA LYS A 181 16.46 10.98 -3.19
C LYS A 181 16.50 10.00 -4.36
N PHE A 182 16.85 8.75 -4.08
CA PHE A 182 16.90 7.66 -5.05
C PHE A 182 16.28 6.40 -4.45
N ILE A 183 15.33 5.82 -5.15
CA ILE A 183 14.66 4.57 -4.77
C ILE A 183 14.78 3.59 -5.93
N ILE A 184 15.35 2.42 -5.65
CA ILE A 184 15.46 1.32 -6.61
C ILE A 184 14.84 0.07 -5.99
N GLY A 185 14.10 -0.72 -6.76
CA GLY A 185 13.61 -2.00 -6.30
C GLY A 185 12.73 -2.73 -7.31
N ALA A 186 12.47 -3.98 -7.04
CA ALA A 186 11.50 -4.75 -7.82
C ALA A 186 10.06 -4.35 -7.50
N HIS A 187 9.19 -4.44 -8.50
CA HIS A 187 7.76 -4.15 -8.37
C HIS A 187 7.14 -4.81 -7.14
N GLY A 188 6.36 -4.06 -6.38
CA GLY A 188 5.66 -4.58 -5.22
C GLY A 188 5.01 -3.54 -4.32
N ALA A 189 4.28 -4.04 -3.31
CA ALA A 189 3.47 -3.21 -2.43
C ALA A 189 4.26 -2.14 -1.65
N ALA A 190 5.55 -2.34 -1.41
CA ALA A 190 6.42 -1.32 -0.79
C ALA A 190 6.44 0.00 -1.57
N PHE A 191 6.32 -0.05 -2.91
CA PHE A 191 6.26 1.14 -3.75
C PHE A 191 4.97 1.97 -3.58
N THR A 192 3.99 1.48 -2.83
CA THR A 192 2.84 2.31 -2.40
C THR A 192 3.31 3.54 -1.62
N ASN A 193 4.42 3.42 -0.89
CA ASN A 193 5.05 4.52 -0.15
C ASN A 193 5.59 5.65 -1.03
N LEU A 194 5.65 5.49 -2.35
CA LEU A 194 5.90 6.60 -3.28
C LEU A 194 4.89 7.75 -3.08
N ALA A 195 3.73 7.45 -2.49
CA ALA A 195 2.76 8.45 -2.06
C ALA A 195 3.37 9.49 -1.09
N PHE A 196 4.41 9.13 -0.33
CA PHE A 196 5.04 9.97 0.68
C PHE A 196 6.36 10.62 0.22
N CYS A 197 6.86 10.29 -0.97
CA CYS A 197 8.09 10.88 -1.51
C CYS A 197 7.94 12.38 -1.78
N GLU A 198 9.05 13.10 -1.65
CA GLU A 198 9.15 14.49 -2.09
C GLU A 198 9.25 14.59 -3.62
N PRO A 199 8.75 15.68 -4.23
CA PRO A 199 8.90 15.90 -5.66
C PRO A 199 10.36 15.78 -6.11
N ASN A 200 10.56 15.34 -7.37
CA ASN A 200 11.87 15.11 -7.99
C ASN A 200 12.69 13.94 -7.41
N THR A 201 12.16 13.15 -6.48
CA THR A 201 12.79 11.90 -6.06
C THR A 201 12.92 10.97 -7.27
N ASN A 202 14.12 10.37 -7.44
CA ASN A 202 14.40 9.48 -8.56
C ASN A 202 13.99 8.06 -8.23
N ILE A 203 13.13 7.48 -9.08
CA ILE A 203 12.55 6.15 -8.88
C ILE A 203 12.96 5.24 -10.03
N ILE A 204 13.51 4.08 -9.71
CA ILE A 204 13.76 2.99 -10.66
C ILE A 204 12.98 1.77 -10.20
N GLU A 205 11.89 1.50 -10.88
CA GLU A 205 11.12 0.29 -10.69
C GLU A 205 11.58 -0.78 -11.68
N ILE A 206 11.82 -2.00 -11.17
CA ILE A 206 12.24 -3.15 -11.96
C ILE A 206 11.09 -4.16 -11.97
N LYS A 207 10.62 -4.58 -13.13
CA LYS A 207 9.56 -5.59 -13.23
C LYS A 207 9.64 -6.42 -14.52
N PRO A 208 9.05 -7.63 -14.54
CA PRO A 208 8.89 -8.39 -15.74
C PRO A 208 8.10 -7.63 -16.80
N SER A 209 8.43 -7.82 -18.08
CA SER A 209 7.77 -7.14 -19.21
C SER A 209 6.26 -7.43 -19.28
N THR A 210 5.86 -8.60 -18.81
CA THR A 210 4.46 -9.08 -18.80
C THR A 210 3.65 -8.58 -17.61
N HIS A 211 4.28 -7.94 -16.62
CA HIS A 211 3.55 -7.44 -15.45
C HIS A 211 2.66 -6.23 -15.79
N PRO A 212 1.32 -6.36 -15.71
CA PRO A 212 0.39 -5.37 -16.27
C PRO A 212 0.24 -4.11 -15.45
N ASN A 213 0.56 -4.14 -14.14
CA ASN A 213 0.25 -3.06 -13.21
C ASN A 213 1.18 -1.84 -13.40
N ASN A 214 0.60 -0.65 -13.56
CA ASN A 214 1.30 0.63 -13.71
C ASN A 214 1.00 1.64 -12.57
N VAL A 215 0.48 1.17 -11.44
CA VAL A 215 0.07 2.04 -10.32
C VAL A 215 1.23 2.91 -9.82
N ASN A 216 2.46 2.37 -9.74
CA ASN A 216 3.62 3.12 -9.27
C ASN A 216 4.00 4.26 -10.21
N LYS A 217 3.82 4.08 -11.52
CA LYS A 217 3.95 5.15 -12.50
C LYS A 217 2.91 6.26 -12.24
N ARG A 218 1.66 5.87 -11.95
CA ARG A 218 0.58 6.85 -11.67
C ARG A 218 0.84 7.61 -10.38
N ILE A 219 1.26 6.95 -9.29
CA ILE A 219 1.64 7.62 -8.04
C ILE A 219 2.78 8.61 -8.30
N SER A 220 3.79 8.20 -9.06
CA SER A 220 4.94 9.03 -9.41
C SER A 220 4.52 10.27 -10.20
N GLN A 221 3.57 10.15 -11.12
CA GLN A 221 3.02 11.30 -11.85
C GLN A 221 2.30 12.29 -10.92
N ILE A 222 1.51 11.78 -9.95
CA ILE A 222 0.78 12.64 -9.00
C ILE A 222 1.76 13.43 -8.12
N ASN A 223 2.85 12.79 -7.67
CA ASN A 223 3.83 13.41 -6.78
C ASN A 223 5.02 14.07 -7.50
N ASN A 224 4.97 14.19 -8.83
CA ASN A 224 6.06 14.77 -9.65
C ASN A 224 7.42 14.10 -9.40
N LEU A 225 7.46 12.74 -9.35
CA LEU A 225 8.68 11.96 -9.20
C LEU A 225 9.33 11.68 -10.55
N ASN A 226 10.66 11.56 -10.56
CA ASN A 226 11.43 11.17 -11.75
C ASN A 226 11.40 9.65 -11.92
N TYR A 227 10.32 9.12 -12.47
CA TYR A 227 10.08 7.68 -12.58
C TYR A 227 10.69 7.08 -13.83
N ARG A 228 11.43 5.99 -13.64
CA ARG A 228 11.96 5.11 -14.70
C ARG A 228 11.56 3.67 -14.45
N LEU A 229 11.17 2.98 -15.51
CA LEU A 229 10.84 1.56 -15.49
C LEU A 229 11.91 0.77 -16.24
N ILE A 230 12.50 -0.23 -15.57
CA ILE A 230 13.31 -1.27 -16.19
C ILE A 230 12.41 -2.50 -16.38
N LYS A 231 12.13 -2.85 -17.63
CA LYS A 231 11.44 -4.08 -18.00
C LYS A 231 12.47 -5.17 -18.27
N THR A 232 12.32 -6.28 -17.58
CA THR A 232 13.21 -7.45 -17.76
C THR A 232 12.47 -8.60 -18.43
N LYS A 233 13.22 -9.51 -19.05
CA LYS A 233 12.67 -10.80 -19.44
C LYS A 233 12.44 -11.64 -18.20
N GLU A 234 11.41 -12.47 -18.23
CA GLU A 234 11.15 -13.45 -17.19
C GLU A 234 12.15 -14.60 -17.30
N LEU A 235 12.52 -15.18 -16.13
CA LEU A 235 13.39 -16.35 -16.11
C LEU A 235 12.64 -17.64 -16.45
N ASP A 236 11.35 -17.69 -16.16
CA ASP A 236 10.50 -18.85 -16.39
C ASP A 236 9.32 -18.49 -17.30
N GLU A 237 9.26 -19.09 -18.49
CA GLU A 237 8.16 -18.92 -19.44
C GLU A 237 6.81 -19.39 -18.90
N ASN A 238 6.79 -20.27 -17.89
CA ASN A 238 5.57 -20.74 -17.25
C ASN A 238 5.00 -19.75 -16.21
N GLN A 239 5.79 -18.81 -15.72
CA GLN A 239 5.38 -17.78 -14.75
C GLN A 239 4.99 -16.45 -15.44
N LYS A 240 4.21 -16.53 -16.48
CA LYS A 240 3.94 -15.44 -17.47
C LYS A 240 3.46 -14.08 -16.92
N LYS A 241 2.98 -13.96 -15.69
CA LYS A 241 2.46 -12.67 -15.18
C LYS A 241 3.31 -12.02 -14.09
N PHE A 242 3.99 -12.79 -13.28
CA PHE A 242 4.62 -12.34 -12.05
C PHE A 242 5.98 -13.01 -11.83
N GLY A 243 6.63 -13.41 -12.92
CA GLY A 243 7.88 -14.16 -12.88
C GLY A 243 9.01 -13.45 -12.15
N ASP A 244 9.95 -14.25 -11.67
CA ASP A 244 11.20 -13.74 -11.13
C ASP A 244 12.09 -13.20 -12.25
N ILE A 245 13.00 -12.32 -11.89
CA ILE A 245 13.84 -11.58 -12.82
C ILE A 245 15.32 -11.76 -12.49
N TYR A 246 16.13 -11.70 -13.51
CA TYR A 246 17.58 -11.63 -13.41
C TYR A 246 18.07 -10.33 -14.04
N LEU A 247 18.98 -9.64 -13.36
CA LEU A 247 19.62 -8.42 -13.88
C LEU A 247 21.05 -8.78 -14.26
N PRO A 248 21.43 -8.59 -15.54
CA PRO A 248 22.78 -8.89 -16.01
C PRO A 248 23.83 -7.97 -15.43
#